data_a48711be3255590478f6e69af7024983
#
_entry.id   a48711be3255590478f6e69af7024983
#
_cell.length_a   1.000
_cell.length_b   1.000
_cell.length_c   1.000
_cell.angle_alpha   90.00
_cell.angle_beta   90.00
_cell.angle_gamma   90.00
#
_symmetry.space_group_name_H-M   'P 1'
#
loop_
_entity.id
_entity.type
_entity.pdbx_description
1 polymer ?
#
loop_
_entity_poly.entity_id
_entity_poly.type
_entity_poly.pdbx_seq_one_letter_code
_entity_poly.pdbx_strand_id
1 'polypeptide(L)'
;MENQIILHKLDRIEKYIFGLKEILNVEELSDYTGFKKSYIYKLVHENLLPFSKPNGKTLFFERKKIDEWLLSNSSKSINEIKDEAIEFSLKNR
;
A
#
# COMPACT_ATOMS: atom_id res chain seq x y z
N MET A 1 28.43 3.16 17.21
CA MET A 1 27.62 4.36 16.99
C MET A 1 27.63 4.80 15.56
N GLU A 2 28.82 5.03 15.00
CA GLU A 2 28.90 5.45 13.60
C GLU A 2 28.27 4.43 12.67
N ASN A 3 28.49 3.13 12.95
CA ASN A 3 27.92 2.08 12.13
C ASN A 3 26.39 2.09 12.14
N GLN A 4 25.82 2.38 13.29
CA GLN A 4 24.36 2.43 13.41
C GLN A 4 23.78 3.62 12.66
N ILE A 5 24.48 4.75 12.68
CA ILE A 5 24.04 5.92 11.94
C ILE A 5 24.10 5.65 10.43
N ILE A 6 25.17 5.01 9.98
CA ILE A 6 25.32 4.67 8.57
C ILE A 6 24.24 3.68 8.14
N LEU A 7 23.98 2.65 8.93
CA LEU A 7 22.95 1.67 8.62
C LEU A 7 21.59 2.32 8.58
N HIS A 8 21.32 3.26 9.46
CA HIS A 8 20.07 3.99 9.48
C HIS A 8 19.87 4.78 8.19
N LYS A 9 20.92 5.45 7.74
CA LYS A 9 20.86 6.22 6.50
C LYS A 9 20.66 5.33 5.29
N LEU A 10 21.33 4.18 5.26
CA LEU A 10 21.15 3.22 4.19
C LEU A 10 19.73 2.69 4.13
N ASP A 11 19.15 2.40 5.28
CA ASP A 11 17.78 1.95 5.35
C ASP A 11 16.81 2.97 4.77
N ARG A 12 17.03 4.24 5.07
CA ARG A 12 16.18 5.32 4.53
C ARG A 12 16.35 5.46 3.03
N ILE A 13 17.56 5.30 2.53
CA ILE A 13 17.82 5.36 1.09
C ILE A 13 17.15 4.19 0.40
N GLU A 14 17.22 3.00 0.96
CA GLU A 14 16.55 1.83 0.40
C GLU A 14 15.05 2.04 0.30
N LYS A 15 14.43 2.57 1.35
CA LYS A 15 13.01 2.85 1.33
C LYS A 15 12.65 3.88 0.26
N TYR A 16 13.49 4.87 0.08
CA TYR A 16 13.29 5.86 -0.96
C TYR A 16 13.37 5.21 -2.35
N ILE A 17 14.35 4.34 -2.55
CA ILE A 17 14.51 3.64 -3.82
C ILE A 17 13.29 2.76 -4.10
N PHE A 18 12.78 2.05 -3.10
CA PHE A 18 11.58 1.24 -3.27
C PHE A 18 10.39 2.08 -3.71
N GLY A 19 10.29 3.31 -3.21
CA GLY A 19 9.25 4.22 -3.63
C GLY A 19 9.36 4.66 -5.08
N LEU A 20 10.52 4.48 -5.70
CA LEU A 20 10.74 4.82 -7.10
C LEU A 20 10.58 3.62 -8.04
N LYS A 21 10.54 2.42 -7.52
CA LYS A 21 10.39 1.23 -8.36
C LYS A 21 8.96 1.15 -8.88
N GLU A 22 8.84 0.74 -10.13
CA GLU A 22 7.52 0.60 -10.74
C GLU A 22 6.85 -0.70 -10.38
N ILE A 23 7.63 -1.77 -10.22
CA ILE A 23 7.10 -3.10 -9.91
C ILE A 23 7.66 -3.54 -8.57
N LEU A 24 6.78 -3.92 -7.67
CA LEU A 24 7.15 -4.31 -6.32
C LEU A 24 6.75 -5.75 -6.05
N ASN A 25 7.58 -6.46 -5.28
CA ASN A 25 7.19 -7.75 -4.73
C ASN A 25 6.50 -7.54 -3.37
N VAL A 26 6.12 -8.61 -2.70
CA VAL A 26 5.39 -8.50 -1.43
C VAL A 26 6.23 -7.81 -0.37
N GLU A 27 7.51 -8.14 -0.27
CA GLU A 27 8.38 -7.49 0.72
C GLU A 27 8.53 -6.01 0.44
N GLU A 28 8.76 -5.68 -0.82
CA GLU A 28 8.91 -4.28 -1.22
C GLU A 28 7.61 -3.52 -0.99
N LEU A 29 6.49 -4.13 -1.30
CA LEU A 29 5.21 -3.51 -1.05
C LEU A 29 4.97 -3.30 0.44
N SER A 30 5.33 -4.27 1.25
CA SER A 30 5.24 -4.14 2.70
C SER A 30 6.06 -2.95 3.20
N ASP A 31 7.29 -2.83 2.71
CA ASP A 31 8.15 -1.70 3.07
C ASP A 31 7.59 -0.38 2.58
N TYR A 32 7.05 -0.37 1.38
CA TYR A 32 6.53 0.85 0.77
C TYR A 32 5.27 1.35 1.48
N THR A 33 4.35 0.46 1.79
CA THR A 33 3.06 0.83 2.37
C THR A 33 3.06 0.81 3.90
N GLY A 34 3.97 0.06 4.51
CA GLY A 34 3.92 -0.17 5.93
C GLY A 34 2.96 -1.28 6.33
N PHE A 35 2.31 -1.92 5.38
CA PHE A 35 1.40 -3.02 5.66
C PHE A 35 2.18 -4.27 6.01
N LYS A 36 1.65 -5.08 6.91
CA LYS A 36 2.20 -6.39 7.20
C LYS A 36 1.96 -7.32 6.01
N LYS A 37 2.90 -8.23 5.78
CA LYS A 37 2.77 -9.18 4.69
C LYS A 37 1.49 -10.00 4.78
N SER A 38 1.12 -10.40 5.99
CA SER A 38 -0.11 -11.16 6.18
C SER A 38 -1.34 -10.37 5.73
N TYR A 39 -1.34 -9.08 5.96
CA TYR A 39 -2.43 -8.22 5.52
C TYR A 39 -2.45 -8.11 3.99
N ILE A 40 -1.27 -7.99 3.38
CA ILE A 40 -1.18 -7.93 1.93
C ILE A 40 -1.72 -9.22 1.31
N TYR A 41 -1.34 -10.37 1.85
CA TYR A 41 -1.85 -11.65 1.35
C TYR A 41 -3.35 -11.75 1.51
N LYS A 42 -3.88 -11.23 2.60
CA LYS A 42 -5.33 -11.21 2.81
C LYS A 42 -6.02 -10.37 1.75
N LEU A 43 -5.50 -9.19 1.48
CA LEU A 43 -6.08 -8.31 0.46
C LEU A 43 -6.03 -8.94 -0.92
N VAL A 44 -4.93 -9.61 -1.24
CA VAL A 44 -4.79 -10.32 -2.52
C VAL A 44 -5.79 -11.45 -2.60
N HIS A 45 -5.91 -12.23 -1.55
CA HIS A 45 -6.84 -13.36 -1.52
C HIS A 45 -8.28 -12.90 -1.74
N GLU A 46 -8.63 -11.75 -1.21
CA GLU A 46 -9.97 -11.20 -1.34
C GLU A 46 -10.14 -10.36 -2.61
N ASN A 47 -9.11 -10.30 -3.44
CA ASN A 47 -9.12 -9.50 -4.68
C ASN A 47 -9.41 -8.02 -4.42
N LEU A 48 -8.94 -7.51 -3.30
CA LEU A 48 -9.14 -6.11 -2.95
C LEU A 48 -7.99 -5.22 -3.33
N LEU A 49 -6.86 -5.80 -3.72
CA LEU A 49 -5.64 -5.07 -4.04
C LEU A 49 -5.21 -5.42 -5.45
N PRO A 50 -4.87 -4.44 -6.29
CA PRO A 50 -4.40 -4.76 -7.64
C PRO A 50 -3.07 -5.50 -7.60
N PHE A 51 -3.01 -6.64 -8.24
CA PHE A 51 -1.81 -7.47 -8.25
C PHE A 51 -1.67 -8.22 -9.57
N SER A 52 -0.48 -8.74 -9.79
CA SER A 52 -0.15 -9.61 -10.92
C SER A 52 0.50 -10.87 -10.40
N LYS A 53 0.25 -11.97 -11.08
CA LYS A 53 0.83 -13.26 -10.71
C LYS A 53 1.20 -14.00 -11.98
N PRO A 54 2.19 -13.50 -12.72
CA PRO A 54 2.43 -13.97 -14.09
C PRO A 54 2.81 -15.44 -14.20
N ASN A 55 3.45 -16.00 -13.18
CA ASN A 55 3.82 -17.41 -13.20
C ASN A 55 2.94 -18.28 -12.30
N GLY A 56 1.85 -17.70 -11.80
CA GLY A 56 0.96 -18.42 -10.90
C GLY A 56 1.50 -18.60 -9.49
N LYS A 57 2.65 -18.06 -9.18
CA LYS A 57 3.30 -18.28 -7.88
C LYS A 57 3.75 -16.99 -7.21
N THR A 58 4.38 -16.10 -7.95
CA THR A 58 4.98 -14.91 -7.39
C THR A 58 4.08 -13.71 -7.62
N LEU A 59 3.81 -12.99 -6.55
CA LEU A 59 2.99 -11.79 -6.61
C LEU A 59 3.84 -10.58 -6.96
N PHE A 60 3.32 -9.76 -7.85
CA PHE A 60 3.90 -8.46 -8.19
C PHE A 60 2.82 -7.40 -8.16
N PHE A 61 3.23 -6.18 -7.86
CA PHE A 61 2.33 -5.05 -7.73
C PHE A 61 2.88 -3.88 -8.52
N GLU A 62 2.03 -3.22 -9.27
CA GLU A 62 2.42 -2.02 -9.98
C GLU A 62 2.25 -0.83 -9.03
N ARG A 63 3.36 -0.13 -8.76
CA ARG A 63 3.35 0.94 -7.77
C ARG A 63 2.29 2.00 -8.05
N LYS A 64 2.12 2.36 -9.31
CA LYS A 64 1.13 3.38 -9.67
C LYS A 64 -0.28 2.95 -9.32
N LYS A 65 -0.60 1.69 -9.56
CA LYS A 65 -1.92 1.17 -9.21
C LYS A 65 -2.11 1.07 -7.71
N ILE A 66 -1.05 0.72 -7.00
CA ILE A 66 -1.09 0.71 -5.54
C ILE A 66 -1.32 2.12 -5.01
N ASP A 67 -0.62 3.10 -5.57
CA ASP A 67 -0.80 4.49 -5.16
C ASP A 67 -2.25 4.93 -5.35
N GLU A 68 -2.83 4.63 -6.51
CA GLU A 68 -4.22 4.96 -6.78
C GLU A 68 -5.16 4.27 -5.79
N TRP A 69 -4.89 3.01 -5.52
CA TRP A 69 -5.68 2.25 -4.58
C TRP A 69 -5.60 2.83 -3.17
N LEU A 70 -4.39 3.18 -2.74
CA LEU A 70 -4.18 3.78 -1.43
C LEU A 70 -4.93 5.10 -1.31
N LEU A 71 -4.83 5.93 -2.31
CA LEU A 71 -5.46 7.25 -2.28
C LEU A 71 -6.97 7.14 -2.32
N SER A 72 -7.51 6.28 -3.17
CA SER A 72 -8.95 6.16 -3.27
C SER A 72 -9.57 5.57 -2.01
N ASN A 73 -8.89 4.61 -1.39
CA ASN A 73 -9.43 4.00 -0.18
C ASN A 73 -9.25 4.87 1.04
N SER A 74 -8.14 5.59 1.14
CA SER A 74 -7.92 6.46 2.29
C SER A 74 -8.87 7.63 2.30
N SER A 75 -9.24 8.15 1.14
CA SER A 75 -10.19 9.25 1.09
C SER A 75 -11.56 8.82 1.58
N LYS A 76 -11.91 7.57 1.37
CA LYS A 76 -13.18 7.03 1.85
C LYS A 76 -13.14 6.69 3.32
N SER A 77 -11.96 6.45 3.86
CA SER A 77 -11.87 5.86 5.18
C SER A 77 -12.34 6.78 6.28
N ILE A 78 -12.04 8.07 6.21
CA ILE A 78 -12.38 8.96 7.31
C ILE A 78 -13.34 10.04 6.87
N ASN A 79 -12.91 10.85 5.91
CA ASN A 79 -13.74 11.98 5.50
C ASN A 79 -14.95 11.55 4.70
N GLU A 80 -14.73 10.65 3.76
CA GLU A 80 -15.80 10.23 2.89
C GLU A 80 -16.84 9.41 3.62
N ILE A 81 -16.41 8.55 4.53
CA ILE A 81 -17.34 7.80 5.35
C ILE A 81 -18.11 8.72 6.25
N LYS A 82 -17.45 9.71 6.83
CA LYS A 82 -18.14 10.71 7.64
C LYS A 82 -19.10 11.51 6.81
N ASP A 83 -18.64 11.96 5.65
CA ASP A 83 -19.49 12.75 4.76
C ASP A 83 -20.65 11.91 4.26
N GLU A 84 -20.40 10.66 3.90
CA GLU A 84 -21.46 9.77 3.50
C GLU A 84 -22.45 9.54 4.62
N ALA A 85 -21.95 9.34 5.83
CA ALA A 85 -22.83 9.15 6.98
C ALA A 85 -23.67 10.40 7.20
N ILE A 86 -23.07 11.58 7.11
CA ILE A 86 -23.77 12.84 7.27
C ILE A 86 -24.74 13.03 6.11
N GLU A 87 -24.27 12.83 4.89
CA GLU A 87 -25.11 12.98 3.72
C GLU A 87 -26.24 11.97 3.71
N PHE A 88 -25.98 10.76 4.16
CA PHE A 88 -27.04 9.78 4.32
C PHE A 88 -28.04 10.25 5.35
N SER A 89 -27.57 10.88 6.40
CA SER A 89 -28.46 11.44 7.41
C SER A 89 -29.24 12.60 6.87
N LEU A 90 -28.59 13.44 6.06
CA LEU A 90 -29.21 14.65 5.53
C LEU A 90 -29.97 14.42 4.24
N LYS A 91 -29.42 13.61 3.36
CA LYS A 91 -29.99 13.35 2.05
C LYS A 91 -30.51 11.95 1.92
N ASN A 92 -30.49 11.22 2.99
CA ASN A 92 -30.84 9.84 2.94
C ASN A 92 -29.81 9.00 2.21
N ARG A 93 -28.58 9.34 2.40
CA ARG A 93 -27.52 8.52 1.85
C ARG A 93 -26.41 8.38 2.84
#